data_1865710d9eb8445cc21a8d8f108fb453
#
_entry.id   1865710d9eb8445cc21a8d8f108fb453
#
_cell.length_a   1.000
_cell.length_b   1.000
_cell.length_c   1.000
_cell.angle_alpha   90.00
_cell.angle_beta   90.00
_cell.angle_gamma   90.00
#
_symmetry.space_group_name_H-M   'P 1'
#
loop_
_entity.id
_entity.type
_entity.pdbx_description
1 polymer ?
#
loop_
_entity_poly.entity_id
_entity_poly.type
_entity_poly.pdbx_seq_one_letter_code
_entity_poly.pdbx_strand_id
1 'polypeptide(L)'
;MNNRTGTVVTESSPHNFSTHAHVYNKVEEEKSESEELLEGSDPHHPLPTFTLEDWPKLLLRIISYGTTATQKDVLLLGALTALGATMERYVRCHYAGKYQSPCMQSFIVAPAASGKGVLSLIRLLVMPIHDDIRQQVEKEMNAYKKAKVAYEMMGKERAKAEIPEMPLNRMFLISGNNTGTGILQNIMDNNGTGLICETEADTISTAIGSEYGHWSETLRRAFDHDWLAYNRRTNQEYRENKK
;
A
#
# COMPACT_ATOMS: atom_id res chain seq x y z
N MET A 1 69.50 0.59 36.74
CA MET A 1 70.17 1.77 36.15
C MET A 1 69.50 2.13 34.86
N ASN A 2 69.09 3.39 34.79
CA ASN A 2 68.63 4.19 33.66
C ASN A 2 67.18 3.99 33.14
N ASN A 3 66.37 4.88 33.66
CA ASN A 3 65.21 5.48 33.06
C ASN A 3 65.46 6.03 31.65
N ARG A 4 64.50 5.89 30.76
CA ARG A 4 64.13 6.95 29.81
C ARG A 4 62.63 6.91 29.55
N THR A 5 61.99 7.91 30.10
CA THR A 5 60.66 8.40 29.79
C THR A 5 60.62 8.93 28.36
N GLY A 6 59.74 8.44 27.55
CA GLY A 6 59.40 8.98 26.25
C GLY A 6 57.95 9.49 26.26
N THR A 7 57.80 10.77 26.27
CA THR A 7 56.53 11.52 26.17
C THR A 7 56.03 11.37 24.75
N VAL A 8 54.87 10.73 24.57
CA VAL A 8 54.14 10.77 23.30
C VAL A 8 53.23 11.96 23.31
N VAL A 9 53.53 12.93 22.46
CA VAL A 9 52.67 14.06 22.14
C VAL A 9 51.67 13.53 21.11
N THR A 10 50.40 13.44 21.50
CA THR A 10 49.30 13.19 20.56
C THR A 10 48.86 14.55 20.01
N GLU A 11 49.17 14.81 18.75
CA GLU A 11 48.57 15.88 17.98
C GLU A 11 47.08 15.57 17.78
N SER A 12 46.23 16.40 18.35
CA SER A 12 44.79 16.41 18.07
C SER A 12 44.54 17.07 16.72
N SER A 13 44.16 16.33 15.74
CA SER A 13 43.60 16.84 14.49
C SER A 13 42.33 17.64 14.75
N PRO A 14 42.13 18.77 14.12
CA PRO A 14 40.88 19.51 14.24
C PRO A 14 39.76 18.74 13.50
N HIS A 15 38.81 18.27 14.26
CA HIS A 15 37.58 17.72 13.71
C HIS A 15 36.85 18.81 12.92
N ASN A 16 36.55 18.49 11.67
CA ASN A 16 35.80 19.27 10.72
C ASN A 16 34.41 19.62 11.28
N PHE A 17 34.25 20.85 11.73
CA PHE A 17 32.96 21.47 12.08
C PHE A 17 32.08 21.76 10.85
N SER A 18 32.59 21.53 9.63
CA SER A 18 31.91 21.85 8.37
C SER A 18 30.78 20.90 8.01
N THR A 19 30.84 19.63 8.45
CA THR A 19 29.80 18.62 8.08
C THR A 19 28.49 18.79 8.85
N HIS A 20 28.56 19.29 10.10
CA HIS A 20 27.34 19.52 10.86
C HIS A 20 26.58 20.79 10.42
N ALA A 21 27.26 21.81 9.99
CA ALA A 21 26.61 23.02 9.45
C ALA A 21 25.89 22.74 8.14
N HIS A 22 26.45 21.88 7.29
CA HIS A 22 25.80 21.54 5.99
C HIS A 22 24.55 20.66 6.16
N VAL A 23 24.51 19.79 7.18
CA VAL A 23 23.33 19.01 7.50
C VAL A 23 22.22 19.86 8.13
N TYR A 24 22.60 20.82 9.01
CA TYR A 24 21.61 21.73 9.59
C TYR A 24 21.01 22.68 8.56
N ASN A 25 21.80 23.24 7.68
CA ASN A 25 21.29 24.12 6.61
C ASN A 25 20.37 23.34 5.65
N LYS A 26 20.68 22.07 5.31
CA LYS A 26 19.83 21.27 4.45
C LYS A 26 18.49 20.91 5.12
N VAL A 27 18.48 20.66 6.43
CA VAL A 27 17.25 20.43 7.19
C VAL A 27 16.41 21.70 7.34
N GLU A 28 17.06 22.88 7.44
CA GLU A 28 16.36 24.17 7.48
C GLU A 28 15.82 24.56 6.10
N GLU A 29 16.53 24.28 5.00
CA GLU A 29 16.03 24.47 3.64
C GLU A 29 14.85 23.52 3.33
N GLU A 30 14.94 22.23 3.70
CA GLU A 30 13.82 21.29 3.54
C GLU A 30 12.62 21.64 4.44
N LYS A 31 12.85 22.23 5.62
CA LYS A 31 11.76 22.78 6.44
C LYS A 31 11.14 24.04 5.84
N SER A 32 11.94 24.93 5.29
CA SER A 32 11.43 26.14 4.66
C SER A 32 10.63 25.82 3.39
N GLU A 33 11.10 24.87 2.55
CA GLU A 33 10.32 24.42 1.38
C GLU A 33 9.04 23.67 1.77
N SER A 34 9.05 22.90 2.86
CA SER A 34 7.84 22.22 3.35
C SER A 34 6.88 23.20 4.04
N GLU A 35 7.37 24.22 4.68
CA GLU A 35 6.57 25.31 5.26
C GLU A 35 6.03 26.23 4.16
N GLU A 36 6.81 26.57 3.13
CA GLU A 36 6.35 27.32 1.96
C GLU A 36 5.27 26.56 1.16
N LEU A 37 5.38 25.23 1.04
CA LEU A 37 4.32 24.39 0.44
C LEU A 37 3.05 24.32 1.30
N LEU A 38 3.15 24.53 2.62
CA LEU A 38 2.02 24.60 3.55
C LEU A 38 1.48 26.03 3.70
N GLU A 39 2.33 27.04 3.55
CA GLU A 39 1.93 28.46 3.51
C GLU A 39 1.29 28.86 2.17
N GLY A 40 1.44 28.05 1.12
CA GLY A 40 0.79 28.25 -0.17
C GLY A 40 -0.74 28.09 -0.18
N SER A 41 -1.37 27.69 0.93
CA SER A 41 -2.78 27.91 1.15
C SER A 41 -2.97 29.33 1.66
N ASP A 42 -3.06 30.31 0.74
CA ASP A 42 -3.52 31.65 1.04
C ASP A 42 -4.74 31.53 1.97
N PRO A 43 -4.68 32.06 3.20
CA PRO A 43 -5.83 32.03 4.12
C PRO A 43 -7.07 32.69 3.53
N HIS A 44 -6.91 33.45 2.45
CA HIS A 44 -7.99 34.08 1.68
C HIS A 44 -8.53 33.19 0.53
N HIS A 45 -7.86 32.05 0.20
CA HIS A 45 -8.28 31.10 -0.82
C HIS A 45 -8.32 29.69 -0.23
N PRO A 46 -9.36 29.37 0.57
CA PRO A 46 -9.51 28.02 1.09
C PRO A 46 -9.61 27.02 -0.08
N LEU A 47 -9.08 25.82 0.12
CA LEU A 47 -9.24 24.74 -0.86
C LEU A 47 -10.73 24.57 -1.19
N PRO A 48 -11.07 24.36 -2.47
CA PRO A 48 -12.46 24.14 -2.86
C PRO A 48 -12.98 22.87 -2.16
N THR A 49 -14.20 22.95 -1.66
CA THR A 49 -14.93 21.80 -1.09
C THR A 49 -15.81 21.16 -2.15
N PHE A 50 -16.05 19.86 -2.02
CA PHE A 50 -16.99 19.19 -2.90
C PHE A 50 -18.42 19.66 -2.63
N THR A 51 -19.16 19.95 -3.69
CA THR A 51 -20.62 20.14 -3.59
C THR A 51 -21.27 18.79 -3.38
N LEU A 52 -22.17 18.68 -2.38
CA LEU A 52 -22.72 17.39 -1.95
C LEU A 52 -24.15 17.12 -2.47
N GLU A 53 -24.71 18.03 -3.28
CA GLU A 53 -26.12 18.04 -3.61
C GLU A 53 -26.58 16.84 -4.45
N ASP A 54 -25.74 16.34 -5.35
CA ASP A 54 -26.11 15.30 -6.31
C ASP A 54 -25.40 13.96 -6.12
N TRP A 55 -24.80 13.72 -4.97
CA TRP A 55 -24.09 12.48 -4.72
C TRP A 55 -25.03 11.31 -4.41
N PRO A 56 -24.70 10.08 -4.84
CA PRO A 56 -25.47 8.89 -4.49
C PRO A 56 -25.67 8.74 -2.97
N LYS A 57 -26.86 8.26 -2.57
CA LYS A 57 -27.24 8.13 -1.15
C LYS A 57 -26.19 7.35 -0.30
N LEU A 58 -25.52 6.35 -0.88
CA LEU A 58 -24.46 5.63 -0.21
C LEU A 58 -23.31 6.56 0.19
N LEU A 59 -22.84 7.38 -0.75
CA LEU A 59 -21.74 8.32 -0.49
C LEU A 59 -22.18 9.39 0.51
N LEU A 60 -23.39 9.94 0.37
CA LEU A 60 -23.95 10.89 1.34
C LEU A 60 -23.98 10.32 2.77
N ARG A 61 -24.33 9.04 2.91
CA ARG A 61 -24.30 8.35 4.21
C ARG A 61 -22.88 8.21 4.74
N ILE A 62 -21.90 7.88 3.91
CA ILE A 62 -20.51 7.74 4.35
C ILE A 62 -19.96 9.08 4.82
N ILE A 63 -20.13 10.14 4.02
CA ILE A 63 -19.61 11.47 4.36
C ILE A 63 -20.33 12.10 5.56
N SER A 64 -21.54 11.64 5.90
CA SER A 64 -22.25 12.13 7.10
C SER A 64 -21.55 11.81 8.42
N TYR A 65 -20.59 10.90 8.42
CA TYR A 65 -19.72 10.63 9.58
C TYR A 65 -18.65 11.71 9.79
N GLY A 66 -18.41 12.57 8.81
CA GLY A 66 -17.51 13.72 8.94
C GLY A 66 -18.22 14.89 9.64
N THR A 67 -17.60 15.44 10.67
CA THR A 67 -18.12 16.57 11.45
C THR A 67 -17.76 17.93 10.84
N THR A 68 -16.69 18.00 10.06
CA THR A 68 -16.25 19.22 9.36
C THR A 68 -16.31 19.02 7.84
N ALA A 69 -16.32 20.12 7.07
CA ALA A 69 -16.27 20.08 5.62
C ALA A 69 -15.05 19.28 5.12
N THR A 70 -13.86 19.56 5.68
CA THR A 70 -12.63 18.83 5.35
C THR A 70 -12.74 17.33 5.62
N GLN A 71 -13.32 16.91 6.74
CA GLN A 71 -13.52 15.49 7.03
C GLN A 71 -14.48 14.83 6.03
N LYS A 72 -15.50 15.54 5.59
CA LYS A 72 -16.44 15.05 4.56
C LYS A 72 -15.72 14.84 3.22
N ASP A 73 -14.87 15.77 2.82
CA ASP A 73 -14.07 15.65 1.59
C ASP A 73 -13.07 14.48 1.67
N VAL A 74 -12.40 14.31 2.81
CA VAL A 74 -11.50 13.18 3.06
C VAL A 74 -12.25 11.84 2.99
N LEU A 75 -13.42 11.75 3.61
CA LEU A 75 -14.27 10.55 3.55
C LEU A 75 -14.75 10.28 2.13
N LEU A 76 -15.13 11.31 1.38
CA LEU A 76 -15.57 11.16 -0.01
C LEU A 76 -14.44 10.58 -0.88
N LEU A 77 -13.24 11.18 -0.83
CA LEU A 77 -12.09 10.70 -1.59
C LEU A 77 -11.74 9.26 -1.22
N GLY A 78 -11.69 8.95 0.08
CA GLY A 78 -11.44 7.59 0.55
C GLY A 78 -12.50 6.60 0.10
N ALA A 79 -13.80 6.99 0.15
CA ALA A 79 -14.91 6.15 -0.30
C ALA A 79 -14.83 5.88 -1.81
N LEU A 80 -14.56 6.89 -2.61
CA LEU A 80 -14.40 6.72 -4.06
C LEU A 80 -13.23 5.79 -4.40
N THR A 81 -12.10 5.93 -3.69
CA THR A 81 -10.94 5.06 -3.86
C THR A 81 -11.28 3.60 -3.51
N ALA A 82 -11.92 3.38 -2.36
CA ALA A 82 -12.26 2.04 -1.90
C ALA A 82 -13.33 1.38 -2.77
N LEU A 83 -14.39 2.11 -3.13
CA LEU A 83 -15.45 1.61 -4.01
C LEU A 83 -14.93 1.36 -5.42
N GLY A 84 -14.04 2.21 -5.94
CA GLY A 84 -13.39 1.99 -7.23
C GLY A 84 -12.70 0.62 -7.29
N ALA A 85 -11.95 0.27 -6.24
CA ALA A 85 -11.30 -1.04 -6.14
C ALA A 85 -12.28 -2.23 -6.12
N THR A 86 -13.53 -2.04 -5.66
CA THR A 86 -14.56 -3.09 -5.66
C THR A 86 -15.28 -3.21 -7.00
N MET A 87 -15.22 -2.18 -7.84
CA MET A 87 -16.01 -2.08 -9.08
C MET A 87 -15.27 -2.53 -10.34
N GLU A 88 -14.03 -2.97 -10.22
CA GLU A 88 -13.17 -3.35 -11.35
C GLU A 88 -13.84 -4.31 -12.34
N ARG A 89 -14.63 -5.26 -11.85
CA ARG A 89 -15.33 -6.26 -12.68
C ARG A 89 -16.64 -5.78 -13.28
N TYR A 90 -17.19 -4.69 -12.77
CA TYR A 90 -18.52 -4.21 -13.10
C TYR A 90 -18.53 -2.99 -14.01
N VAL A 91 -17.51 -2.15 -13.88
CA VAL A 91 -17.42 -0.87 -14.58
C VAL A 91 -16.07 -0.75 -15.26
N ARG A 92 -16.10 -0.44 -16.55
CA ARG A 92 -14.93 -0.11 -17.36
C ARG A 92 -15.27 1.03 -18.29
N CYS A 93 -14.33 1.96 -18.49
CA CYS A 93 -14.44 2.97 -19.52
C CYS A 93 -13.42 2.70 -20.63
N HIS A 94 -13.77 3.06 -21.86
CA HIS A 94 -12.85 3.03 -22.98
C HIS A 94 -12.18 4.39 -23.08
N TYR A 95 -10.87 4.45 -22.85
CA TYR A 95 -10.09 5.67 -22.91
C TYR A 95 -8.74 5.39 -23.59
N ALA A 96 -8.35 6.28 -24.53
CA ALA A 96 -7.07 6.17 -25.25
C ALA A 96 -6.78 4.78 -25.85
N GLY A 97 -7.82 4.11 -26.39
CA GLY A 97 -7.67 2.78 -27.01
C GLY A 97 -7.58 1.61 -26.05
N LYS A 98 -7.74 1.84 -24.74
CA LYS A 98 -7.70 0.80 -23.70
C LYS A 98 -9.00 0.82 -22.88
N TYR A 99 -9.36 -0.33 -22.31
CA TYR A 99 -10.37 -0.41 -21.27
C TYR A 99 -9.72 -0.16 -19.91
N GLN A 100 -10.24 0.81 -19.19
CA GLN A 100 -9.77 1.17 -17.85
C GLN A 100 -10.86 0.91 -16.82
N SER A 101 -10.49 0.29 -15.72
CA SER A 101 -11.35 0.11 -14.55
C SER A 101 -11.17 1.27 -13.57
N PRO A 102 -12.14 1.53 -12.67
CA PRO A 102 -11.98 2.53 -11.62
C PRO A 102 -10.80 2.17 -10.70
N CYS A 103 -9.65 2.77 -10.94
CA CYS A 103 -8.47 2.61 -10.11
C CYS A 103 -8.04 4.01 -9.64
N MET A 104 -8.10 4.22 -8.33
CA MET A 104 -7.71 5.50 -7.73
C MET A 104 -6.60 5.28 -6.72
N GLN A 105 -5.69 6.26 -6.63
CA GLN A 105 -4.68 6.35 -5.60
C GLN A 105 -4.86 7.71 -4.91
N SER A 106 -5.12 7.69 -3.61
CA SER A 106 -5.35 8.90 -2.82
C SER A 106 -4.34 9.02 -1.70
N PHE A 107 -3.68 10.16 -1.62
CA PHE A 107 -2.78 10.52 -0.54
C PHE A 107 -3.34 11.74 0.17
N ILE A 108 -3.62 11.60 1.46
CA ILE A 108 -4.17 12.68 2.27
C ILE A 108 -3.06 13.24 3.16
N VAL A 109 -2.61 14.43 2.82
CA VAL A 109 -1.61 15.19 3.59
C VAL A 109 -2.31 16.27 4.39
N ALA A 110 -2.08 16.30 5.69
CA ALA A 110 -2.67 17.29 6.56
C ALA A 110 -1.88 17.39 7.89
N PRO A 111 -1.89 18.52 8.57
CA PRO A 111 -1.25 18.70 9.89
C PRO A 111 -1.70 17.64 10.91
N ALA A 112 -0.92 17.49 11.96
CA ALA A 112 -1.32 16.69 13.12
C ALA A 112 -2.63 17.24 13.71
N ALA A 113 -3.47 16.36 14.24
CA ALA A 113 -4.76 16.69 14.84
C ALA A 113 -5.79 17.36 13.89
N SER A 114 -5.58 17.35 12.56
CA SER A 114 -6.50 17.91 11.56
C SER A 114 -7.79 17.10 11.36
N GLY A 115 -7.95 15.98 12.03
CA GLY A 115 -9.11 15.10 11.87
C GLY A 115 -9.01 14.10 10.70
N LYS A 116 -7.87 14.02 10.00
CA LYS A 116 -7.65 13.05 8.90
C LYS A 116 -7.84 11.58 9.30
N GLY A 117 -7.73 11.26 10.59
CA GLY A 117 -7.95 9.91 11.12
C GLY A 117 -9.33 9.32 10.81
N VAL A 118 -10.31 10.16 10.44
CA VAL A 118 -11.63 9.71 9.99
C VAL A 118 -11.54 8.77 8.76
N LEU A 119 -10.45 8.84 7.99
CA LEU A 119 -10.19 7.98 6.84
C LEU A 119 -10.15 6.48 7.22
N SER A 120 -9.82 6.16 8.49
CA SER A 120 -9.84 4.77 8.97
C SER A 120 -11.21 4.11 8.85
N LEU A 121 -12.31 4.88 8.86
CA LEU A 121 -13.67 4.38 8.68
C LEU A 121 -13.88 3.75 7.29
N ILE A 122 -13.11 4.19 6.29
CA ILE A 122 -13.23 3.66 4.93
C ILE A 122 -12.87 2.18 4.86
N ARG A 123 -11.96 1.70 5.72
CA ARG A 123 -11.63 0.28 5.80
C ARG A 123 -12.87 -0.56 6.14
N LEU A 124 -13.75 -0.05 7.01
CA LEU A 124 -14.98 -0.74 7.40
C LEU A 124 -15.95 -0.95 6.22
N LEU A 125 -15.90 -0.08 5.23
CA LEU A 125 -16.75 -0.17 4.03
C LEU A 125 -16.44 -1.44 3.22
N VAL A 126 -15.20 -1.87 3.20
CA VAL A 126 -14.71 -3.01 2.39
C VAL A 126 -14.37 -4.24 3.21
N MET A 127 -14.38 -4.16 4.55
CA MET A 127 -14.15 -5.31 5.43
C MET A 127 -15.05 -6.51 5.12
N PRO A 128 -16.36 -6.36 4.90
CA PRO A 128 -17.19 -7.53 4.57
C PRO A 128 -16.70 -8.30 3.35
N ILE A 129 -16.25 -7.60 2.31
CA ILE A 129 -15.67 -8.24 1.10
C ILE A 129 -14.37 -8.98 1.43
N HIS A 130 -13.52 -8.35 2.24
CA HIS A 130 -12.27 -8.97 2.70
C HIS A 130 -12.54 -10.24 3.50
N ASP A 131 -13.46 -10.15 4.46
CA ASP A 131 -13.81 -11.24 5.37
C ASP A 131 -14.43 -12.44 4.62
N ASP A 132 -15.30 -12.19 3.65
CA ASP A 132 -15.89 -13.22 2.81
C ASP A 132 -14.82 -13.97 2.00
N ILE A 133 -13.87 -13.22 1.40
CA ILE A 133 -12.75 -13.81 0.67
C ILE A 133 -11.88 -14.65 1.63
N ARG A 134 -11.56 -14.14 2.82
CA ARG A 134 -10.74 -14.86 3.80
C ARG A 134 -11.41 -16.12 4.32
N GLN A 135 -12.70 -16.07 4.59
CA GLN A 135 -13.48 -17.26 4.98
C GLN A 135 -13.48 -18.32 3.89
N GLN A 136 -13.61 -17.92 2.63
CA GLN A 136 -13.55 -18.84 1.51
C GLN A 136 -12.16 -19.50 1.42
N VAL A 137 -11.09 -18.72 1.50
CA VAL A 137 -9.70 -19.22 1.49
C VAL A 137 -9.46 -20.19 2.66
N GLU A 138 -9.99 -19.90 3.83
CA GLU A 138 -9.86 -20.79 4.99
C GLU A 138 -10.54 -22.15 4.75
N LYS A 139 -11.75 -22.16 4.18
CA LYS A 139 -12.46 -23.38 3.82
C LYS A 139 -11.66 -24.19 2.79
N GLU A 140 -11.15 -23.55 1.75
CA GLU A 140 -10.33 -24.18 0.71
C GLU A 140 -9.02 -24.74 1.31
N MET A 141 -8.36 -24.00 2.18
CA MET A 141 -7.15 -24.46 2.86
C MET A 141 -7.39 -25.65 3.78
N ASN A 142 -8.52 -25.66 4.49
CA ASN A 142 -8.91 -26.79 5.34
C ASN A 142 -9.23 -28.04 4.49
N ALA A 143 -9.88 -27.89 3.33
CA ALA A 143 -10.10 -28.98 2.39
C ALA A 143 -8.77 -29.51 1.82
N TYR A 144 -7.88 -28.62 1.42
CA TYR A 144 -6.54 -28.98 0.95
C TYR A 144 -5.73 -29.76 2.00
N LYS A 145 -5.72 -29.31 3.26
CA LYS A 145 -5.01 -30.01 4.35
C LYS A 145 -5.53 -31.45 4.51
N LYS A 146 -6.86 -31.66 4.46
CA LYS A 146 -7.46 -32.99 4.52
C LYS A 146 -7.10 -33.85 3.31
N ALA A 147 -7.19 -33.29 2.10
CA ALA A 147 -6.81 -33.96 0.87
C ALA A 147 -5.32 -34.34 0.85
N LYS A 148 -4.45 -33.46 1.32
CA LYS A 148 -3.01 -33.70 1.43
C LYS A 148 -2.67 -34.85 2.36
N VAL A 149 -3.31 -34.91 3.54
CA VAL A 149 -3.13 -36.03 4.48
C VAL A 149 -3.62 -37.35 3.85
N ALA A 150 -4.79 -37.34 3.21
CA ALA A 150 -5.32 -38.52 2.52
C ALA A 150 -4.38 -38.98 1.41
N TYR A 151 -3.86 -38.07 0.61
CA TYR A 151 -2.88 -38.34 -0.44
C TYR A 151 -1.59 -38.93 0.15
N GLU A 152 -1.07 -38.39 1.26
CA GLU A 152 0.12 -38.91 1.94
C GLU A 152 -0.05 -40.32 2.49
N MET A 153 -1.29 -40.70 2.89
CA MET A 153 -1.63 -42.02 3.40
C MET A 153 -1.75 -43.10 2.29
N MET A 154 -1.91 -42.71 1.02
CA MET A 154 -2.08 -43.67 -0.10
C MET A 154 -0.83 -44.53 -0.39
N GLY A 155 0.31 -44.21 0.18
CA GLY A 155 1.53 -45.01 0.00
C GLY A 155 1.94 -45.13 -1.49
N LYS A 156 2.02 -46.35 -2.02
CA LYS A 156 2.41 -46.62 -3.42
C LYS A 156 1.36 -46.16 -4.45
N GLU A 157 0.11 -46.04 -4.05
CA GLU A 157 -0.99 -45.66 -4.95
C GLU A 157 -0.96 -44.15 -5.30
N ARG A 158 -0.16 -43.35 -4.59
CA ARG A 158 0.05 -41.92 -4.91
C ARG A 158 0.45 -41.68 -6.36
N ALA A 159 1.18 -42.61 -6.97
CA ALA A 159 1.62 -42.47 -8.36
C ALA A 159 0.47 -42.40 -9.38
N LYS A 160 -0.75 -42.83 -8.97
CA LYS A 160 -1.96 -42.83 -9.80
C LYS A 160 -2.97 -41.74 -9.40
N ALA A 161 -2.75 -41.07 -8.28
CA ALA A 161 -3.63 -40.05 -7.73
C ALA A 161 -3.16 -38.65 -8.12
N GLU A 162 -4.10 -37.73 -8.29
CA GLU A 162 -3.80 -36.33 -8.50
C GLU A 162 -3.22 -35.70 -7.21
N ILE A 163 -2.17 -34.91 -7.38
CA ILE A 163 -1.57 -34.17 -6.27
C ILE A 163 -2.51 -33.04 -5.87
N PRO A 164 -2.93 -32.95 -4.61
CA PRO A 164 -3.76 -31.84 -4.16
C PRO A 164 -3.08 -30.49 -4.40
N GLU A 165 -3.76 -29.58 -5.07
CA GLU A 165 -3.25 -28.23 -5.31
C GLU A 165 -3.50 -27.32 -4.12
N MET A 166 -2.48 -26.57 -3.74
CA MET A 166 -2.60 -25.56 -2.68
C MET A 166 -3.46 -24.39 -3.16
N PRO A 167 -4.51 -24.00 -2.41
CA PRO A 167 -5.34 -22.85 -2.80
C PRO A 167 -4.57 -21.53 -2.75
N LEU A 168 -5.01 -20.57 -3.57
CA LEU A 168 -4.45 -19.24 -3.59
C LEU A 168 -4.75 -18.48 -2.29
N ASN A 169 -3.80 -17.70 -1.80
CA ASN A 169 -3.98 -16.90 -0.59
C ASN A 169 -4.64 -15.54 -0.92
N ARG A 170 -5.88 -15.58 -1.36
CA ARG A 170 -6.64 -14.41 -1.78
C ARG A 170 -6.97 -13.50 -0.61
N MET A 171 -6.87 -12.18 -0.84
CA MET A 171 -7.27 -11.14 0.10
C MET A 171 -7.62 -9.85 -0.65
N PHE A 172 -8.61 -9.11 -0.17
CA PHE A 172 -8.98 -7.82 -0.76
C PHE A 172 -8.13 -6.68 -0.19
N LEU A 173 -8.00 -6.62 1.14
CA LEU A 173 -7.12 -5.66 1.82
C LEU A 173 -5.69 -6.20 1.86
N ILE A 174 -4.79 -5.50 1.20
CA ILE A 174 -3.37 -5.84 1.12
C ILE A 174 -2.62 -4.91 2.07
N SER A 175 -1.78 -5.46 2.94
CA SER A 175 -0.96 -4.63 3.83
C SER A 175 0.10 -3.86 3.04
N GLY A 176 0.27 -2.58 3.35
CA GLY A 176 1.34 -1.74 2.81
C GLY A 176 2.73 -2.14 3.29
N ASN A 177 2.83 -2.79 4.45
CA ASN A 177 4.09 -3.35 4.94
C ASN A 177 4.36 -4.72 4.30
N ASN A 178 4.72 -4.69 3.02
CA ASN A 178 4.94 -5.91 2.25
C ASN A 178 6.12 -5.75 1.30
N THR A 179 6.71 -6.88 0.86
CA THR A 179 7.73 -6.87 -0.19
C THR A 179 7.09 -6.63 -1.56
N GLY A 180 7.87 -6.14 -2.53
CA GLY A 180 7.38 -5.95 -3.90
C GLY A 180 6.79 -7.22 -4.51
N THR A 181 7.44 -8.38 -4.29
CA THR A 181 6.91 -9.68 -4.75
C THR A 181 5.62 -10.05 -4.01
N GLY A 182 5.53 -9.75 -2.71
CA GLY A 182 4.33 -10.02 -1.92
C GLY A 182 3.12 -9.21 -2.40
N ILE A 183 3.32 -7.92 -2.74
CA ILE A 183 2.27 -7.09 -3.34
C ILE A 183 1.80 -7.70 -4.66
N LEU A 184 2.73 -8.04 -5.57
CA LEU A 184 2.39 -8.66 -6.86
C LEU A 184 1.64 -9.98 -6.69
N GLN A 185 2.10 -10.86 -5.78
CA GLN A 185 1.40 -12.12 -5.50
C GLN A 185 -0.03 -11.89 -5.00
N ASN A 186 -0.22 -10.98 -4.03
CA ASN A 186 -1.55 -10.68 -3.51
C ASN A 186 -2.50 -10.16 -4.59
N ILE A 187 -2.01 -9.29 -5.48
CA ILE A 187 -2.80 -8.80 -6.62
C ILE A 187 -3.17 -9.96 -7.55
N MET A 188 -2.19 -10.81 -7.92
CA MET A 188 -2.41 -11.94 -8.83
C MET A 188 -3.35 -13.00 -8.22
N ASP A 189 -3.15 -13.35 -6.95
CA ASP A 189 -3.99 -14.32 -6.23
C ASP A 189 -5.45 -13.87 -6.17
N ASN A 190 -5.70 -12.56 -6.13
CA ASN A 190 -7.03 -11.97 -6.11
C ASN A 190 -7.52 -11.48 -7.49
N ASN A 191 -7.06 -12.10 -8.56
CA ASN A 191 -7.47 -11.81 -9.95
C ASN A 191 -7.26 -10.35 -10.40
N GLY A 192 -6.15 -9.75 -9.98
CA GLY A 192 -5.77 -8.39 -10.36
C GLY A 192 -6.42 -7.29 -9.53
N THR A 193 -7.16 -7.61 -8.47
CA THR A 193 -7.84 -6.63 -7.61
C THR A 193 -7.28 -6.60 -6.21
N GLY A 194 -7.34 -5.43 -5.56
CA GLY A 194 -6.95 -5.26 -4.17
C GLY A 194 -6.96 -3.80 -3.75
N LEU A 195 -6.96 -3.57 -2.47
CA LEU A 195 -6.89 -2.24 -1.87
C LEU A 195 -5.79 -2.20 -0.80
N ILE A 196 -4.86 -1.27 -0.94
CA ILE A 196 -3.94 -0.88 0.13
C ILE A 196 -4.59 0.30 0.85
N CYS A 197 -4.86 0.14 2.14
CA CYS A 197 -5.49 1.18 2.97
C CYS A 197 -4.71 1.32 4.27
N GLU A 198 -3.73 2.22 4.27
CA GLU A 198 -2.89 2.50 5.43
C GLU A 198 -3.22 3.87 6.01
N THR A 199 -3.22 3.95 7.33
CA THR A 199 -3.47 5.21 8.06
C THR A 199 -2.21 6.04 8.21
N GLU A 200 -1.05 5.40 8.11
CA GLU A 200 0.27 6.01 8.27
C GLU A 200 1.08 5.87 6.97
N ALA A 201 1.42 7.00 6.36
CA ALA A 201 2.22 7.01 5.13
C ALA A 201 3.62 6.41 5.33
N ASP A 202 4.17 6.49 6.53
CA ASP A 202 5.48 5.93 6.88
C ASP A 202 5.56 4.43 6.67
N THR A 203 4.47 3.70 6.89
CA THR A 203 4.39 2.26 6.61
C THR A 203 4.69 1.96 5.14
N ILE A 204 4.06 2.71 4.24
CA ILE A 204 4.25 2.56 2.79
C ILE A 204 5.63 3.07 2.38
N SER A 205 6.03 4.24 2.88
CA SER A 205 7.33 4.86 2.57
C SER A 205 8.50 3.96 2.98
N THR A 206 8.46 3.41 4.19
CA THR A 206 9.47 2.47 4.69
C THR A 206 9.50 1.20 3.87
N ALA A 207 8.35 0.64 3.53
CA ALA A 207 8.25 -0.56 2.71
C ALA A 207 8.82 -0.33 1.30
N ILE A 208 8.49 0.78 0.65
CA ILE A 208 9.01 1.14 -0.68
C ILE A 208 10.52 1.39 -0.64
N GLY A 209 11.03 2.05 0.40
CA GLY A 209 12.46 2.37 0.58
C GLY A 209 13.32 1.20 1.03
N SER A 210 12.74 0.08 1.46
CA SER A 210 13.49 -1.10 1.89
C SER A 210 14.16 -1.81 0.71
N GLU A 211 15.23 -2.58 0.99
CA GLU A 211 15.97 -3.37 -0.01
C GLU A 211 15.07 -4.30 -0.85
N TYR A 212 14.01 -4.83 -0.26
CA TYR A 212 13.06 -5.75 -0.90
C TYR A 212 11.72 -5.10 -1.26
N GLY A 213 11.55 -3.82 -0.98
CA GLY A 213 10.33 -3.07 -1.26
C GLY A 213 10.20 -2.77 -2.75
N HIS A 214 10.68 -1.64 -3.15
CA HIS A 214 10.76 -1.15 -4.54
C HIS A 214 9.49 -1.38 -5.39
N TRP A 215 8.29 -1.33 -4.77
CA TRP A 215 7.03 -1.62 -5.48
C TRP A 215 6.30 -0.36 -5.97
N SER A 216 6.94 0.82 -5.89
CA SER A 216 6.37 2.06 -6.44
C SER A 216 6.10 1.97 -7.95
N GLU A 217 6.94 1.26 -8.70
CA GLU A 217 6.71 0.99 -10.12
C GLU A 217 5.45 0.13 -10.31
N THR A 218 5.24 -0.88 -9.46
CA THR A 218 4.04 -1.72 -9.48
C THR A 218 2.77 -0.89 -9.29
N LEU A 219 2.78 0.10 -8.37
CA LEU A 219 1.64 0.99 -8.17
C LEU A 219 1.35 1.84 -9.41
N ARG A 220 2.38 2.42 -10.04
CA ARG A 220 2.20 3.19 -11.28
C ARG A 220 1.64 2.34 -12.40
N ARG A 221 2.21 1.16 -12.63
CA ARG A 221 1.71 0.22 -13.65
C ARG A 221 0.28 -0.25 -13.36
N ALA A 222 -0.05 -0.49 -12.10
CA ALA A 222 -1.41 -0.84 -11.70
C ALA A 222 -2.38 0.30 -12.00
N PHE A 223 -2.00 1.55 -11.73
CA PHE A 223 -2.79 2.74 -12.06
C PHE A 223 -3.03 2.89 -13.55
N ASP A 224 -2.00 2.66 -14.36
CA ASP A 224 -2.08 2.74 -15.82
C ASP A 224 -2.73 1.49 -16.46
N HIS A 225 -3.19 0.54 -15.67
CA HIS A 225 -3.72 -0.75 -16.14
C HIS A 225 -2.74 -1.48 -17.07
N ASP A 226 -1.45 -1.33 -16.79
CA ASP A 226 -0.40 -1.94 -17.58
C ASP A 226 -0.15 -3.40 -17.16
N TRP A 227 0.64 -4.08 -17.96
CA TRP A 227 1.00 -5.46 -17.72
C TRP A 227 1.85 -5.61 -16.45
N LEU A 228 1.41 -6.48 -15.55
CA LEU A 228 2.10 -6.86 -14.33
C LEU A 228 2.49 -8.33 -14.42
N ALA A 229 3.75 -8.63 -14.12
CA ALA A 229 4.23 -9.99 -14.03
C ALA A 229 5.38 -10.11 -13.03
N TYR A 230 5.53 -11.29 -12.46
CA TYR A 230 6.74 -11.62 -11.73
C TYR A 230 7.21 -13.04 -12.08
N ASN A 231 8.51 -13.26 -11.96
CA ASN A 231 9.13 -14.55 -12.17
C ASN A 231 9.99 -14.91 -10.95
N ARG A 232 9.64 -15.98 -10.26
CA ARG A 232 10.42 -16.55 -9.16
C ARG A 232 11.30 -17.69 -9.67
N ARG A 233 12.60 -17.44 -9.80
CA ARG A 233 13.57 -18.47 -10.21
C ARG A 233 13.66 -19.62 -9.20
N THR A 234 13.51 -19.34 -7.90
CA THR A 234 13.62 -20.35 -6.84
C THR A 234 12.59 -21.46 -6.97
N ASN A 235 11.34 -21.13 -7.37
CA ASN A 235 10.25 -22.09 -7.49
C ASN A 235 9.84 -22.31 -8.95
N GLN A 236 10.56 -21.74 -9.91
CA GLN A 236 10.20 -21.71 -11.33
C GLN A 236 8.76 -21.19 -11.54
N GLU A 237 8.31 -20.29 -10.66
CA GLU A 237 6.97 -19.74 -10.69
C GLU A 237 6.96 -18.46 -11.53
N TYR A 238 6.10 -18.47 -12.54
CA TYR A 238 5.79 -17.29 -13.35
C TYR A 238 4.30 -16.97 -13.25
N ARG A 239 3.97 -15.72 -13.00
CA ARG A 239 2.60 -15.24 -13.01
C ARG A 239 2.51 -13.87 -13.67
N GLU A 240 1.39 -13.65 -14.33
CA GLU A 240 1.05 -12.37 -14.95
C GLU A 240 -0.44 -12.07 -14.79
N ASN A 241 -0.82 -10.80 -14.89
CA ASN A 241 -2.21 -10.42 -14.96
C ASN A 241 -2.77 -10.82 -16.34
N LYS A 242 -3.83 -11.59 -16.35
CA LYS A 242 -4.59 -11.84 -17.58
C LYS A 242 -5.45 -10.62 -17.88
N LYS A 243 -5.24 -10.00 -19.04
CA LYS A 243 -6.10 -8.92 -19.53
C LYS A 243 -7.47 -9.43 -19.94
#